data_ad983749264860cf89038c8c44ed423a
#
_entry.id   ad983749264860cf89038c8c44ed423a
#
_cell.length_a   1.000
_cell.length_b   1.000
_cell.length_c   1.000
_cell.angle_alpha   90.00
_cell.angle_beta   90.00
_cell.angle_gamma   90.00
#
_symmetry.space_group_name_H-M   'P 1'
#
loop_
_entity.id
_entity.type
_entity.pdbx_description
1 polymer ?
#
loop_
_entity_poly.entity_id
_entity_poly.type
_entity_poly.pdbx_seq_one_letter_code
_entity_poly.pdbx_strand_id
1 'polypeptide(L)'
;MTNQTEKIEIQNVNHPGDLRPVDARMYRAMRQAFLKVLPRRSPGLTEEEIRERVIAHLPERLFPRGAKAGWWTKAVQLDLEAKGVVAREKTRPLRWRKA
;
A
#
# COMPACT_ATOMS: atom_id res chain seq x y z
N MET A 1 -24.53 -17.22 1.69
CA MET A 1 -24.00 -16.75 1.94
C MET A 1 -22.99 -16.28 1.60
N THR A 2 -22.52 -15.91 1.60
CA THR A 2 -21.71 -15.44 1.36
C THR A 2 -20.63 -15.29 1.79
N ASN A 3 -19.82 -15.33 1.64
CA ASN A 3 -18.89 -15.10 2.06
C ASN A 3 -18.21 -14.27 1.78
N GLN A 4 -18.10 -14.03 2.04
CA GLN A 4 -17.56 -13.26 2.27
C GLN A 4 -16.27 -12.80 2.13
N THR A 5 -15.31 -13.34 2.18
CA THR A 5 -13.98 -12.77 2.08
C THR A 5 -13.45 -13.00 0.69
N GLU A 6 -13.65 -12.00 -0.14
CA GLU A 6 -13.05 -11.99 -1.46
C GLU A 6 -11.54 -11.81 -1.31
N LYS A 7 -10.75 -12.53 -2.09
CA LYS A 7 -9.30 -12.42 -2.12
C LYS A 7 -8.83 -11.79 -3.42
N ILE A 8 -7.72 -11.08 -3.34
CA ILE A 8 -7.05 -10.54 -4.51
C ILE A 8 -5.57 -10.94 -4.40
N GLU A 9 -4.95 -11.25 -5.53
CA GLU A 9 -3.54 -11.61 -5.52
C GLU A 9 -2.68 -10.37 -5.67
N ILE A 10 -1.66 -10.23 -4.82
CA ILE A 10 -0.72 -9.14 -4.89
C ILE A 10 0.64 -9.64 -5.32
N GLN A 11 1.43 -8.73 -5.87
CA GLN A 11 2.78 -8.99 -6.32
C GLN A 11 3.78 -8.40 -5.32
N ASN A 12 5.04 -8.72 -5.52
CA ASN A 12 6.12 -8.18 -4.70
C ASN A 12 7.27 -7.84 -5.63
N VAL A 13 7.64 -6.56 -5.70
CA VAL A 13 8.68 -6.10 -6.60
C VAL A 13 10.03 -6.77 -6.31
N ASN A 14 10.26 -7.19 -5.06
CA ASN A 14 11.50 -7.84 -4.67
C ASN A 14 11.51 -9.34 -4.99
N HIS A 15 10.35 -9.91 -5.29
CA HIS A 15 10.23 -11.35 -5.58
C HIS A 15 9.29 -11.54 -6.76
N PRO A 16 9.77 -11.23 -7.98
CA PRO A 16 8.92 -11.33 -9.18
C PRO A 16 8.35 -12.73 -9.35
N GLY A 17 7.07 -12.80 -9.68
CA GLY A 17 6.40 -14.08 -9.88
C GLY A 17 5.81 -14.69 -8.62
N ASP A 18 6.11 -14.13 -7.46
CA ASP A 18 5.60 -14.65 -6.20
C ASP A 18 4.28 -13.93 -5.87
N LEU A 19 3.17 -14.60 -6.10
CA LEU A 19 1.84 -14.03 -5.88
C LEU A 19 1.30 -14.47 -4.53
N ARG A 20 0.61 -13.57 -3.84
CA ARG A 20 0.04 -13.85 -2.53
C ARG A 20 -1.40 -13.39 -2.46
N PRO A 21 -2.35 -14.26 -2.06
CA PRO A 21 -3.73 -13.82 -1.89
C PRO A 21 -3.91 -13.06 -0.58
N VAL A 22 -4.64 -11.96 -0.64
CA VAL A 22 -4.93 -11.13 0.54
C VAL A 22 -6.39 -10.69 0.49
N ASP A 23 -6.89 -10.22 1.62
CA ASP A 23 -8.26 -9.72 1.73
C ASP A 23 -8.45 -8.52 0.78
N ALA A 24 -9.37 -8.65 -0.17
CA ALA A 24 -9.56 -7.64 -1.20
C ALA A 24 -10.08 -6.32 -0.63
N ARG A 25 -10.93 -6.36 0.42
CA ARG A 25 -11.45 -5.13 1.02
C ARG A 25 -10.34 -4.33 1.67
N MET A 26 -9.48 -5.01 2.41
CA MET A 26 -8.34 -4.36 3.06
C MET A 26 -7.38 -3.79 2.01
N TYR A 27 -7.11 -4.58 0.97
CA TYR A 27 -6.23 -4.13 -0.10
C TYR A 27 -6.75 -2.87 -0.77
N ARG A 28 -8.05 -2.88 -1.17
CA ARG A 28 -8.62 -1.73 -1.87
C ARG A 28 -8.61 -0.49 -1.01
N ALA A 29 -8.94 -0.65 0.27
CA ALA A 29 -8.94 0.49 1.19
C ALA A 29 -7.55 1.08 1.36
N MET A 30 -6.54 0.22 1.56
CA MET A 30 -5.18 0.70 1.71
C MET A 30 -4.64 1.28 0.40
N ARG A 31 -4.94 0.64 -0.73
CA ARG A 31 -4.49 1.15 -2.03
C ARG A 31 -5.01 2.56 -2.26
N GLN A 32 -6.29 2.77 -1.97
CA GLN A 32 -6.90 4.08 -2.15
C GLN A 32 -6.24 5.13 -1.25
N ALA A 33 -6.03 4.79 0.02
CA ALA A 33 -5.39 5.69 0.97
C ALA A 33 -3.94 5.99 0.56
N PHE A 34 -3.23 4.95 0.15
CA PHE A 34 -1.82 5.07 -0.27
C PHE A 34 -1.69 6.04 -1.44
N LEU A 35 -2.50 5.85 -2.46
CA LEU A 35 -2.42 6.71 -3.65
C LEU A 35 -2.91 8.12 -3.37
N LYS A 36 -3.79 8.27 -2.39
CA LYS A 36 -4.30 9.59 -2.02
C LYS A 36 -3.22 10.45 -1.39
N VAL A 37 -2.36 9.86 -0.56
CA VAL A 37 -1.33 10.64 0.12
C VAL A 37 -0.05 10.81 -0.69
N LEU A 38 0.15 9.98 -1.71
CA LEU A 38 1.42 9.95 -2.42
C LEU A 38 1.50 11.06 -3.45
N PRO A 39 2.59 11.85 -3.45
CA PRO A 39 2.76 12.91 -4.45
C PRO A 39 3.25 12.35 -5.77
N ARG A 40 3.12 13.14 -6.83
CA ARG A 40 3.72 12.82 -8.11
C ARG A 40 5.14 13.32 -8.22
N ARG A 41 5.49 14.29 -7.39
CA ARG A 41 6.78 14.97 -7.48
C ARG A 41 7.86 14.22 -6.71
N SER A 42 9.04 14.21 -7.31
CA SER A 42 10.24 13.81 -6.62
C SER A 42 10.53 14.79 -5.48
N PRO A 43 11.06 14.35 -4.36
CA PRO A 43 11.55 13.00 -4.10
C PRO A 43 10.50 12.04 -3.55
N GLY A 44 9.27 12.52 -3.25
CA GLY A 44 8.25 11.65 -2.71
C GLY A 44 8.28 11.60 -1.19
N LEU A 45 7.67 10.55 -0.64
CA LEU A 45 7.53 10.36 0.81
C LEU A 45 8.28 9.12 1.26
N THR A 46 8.80 9.16 2.48
CA THR A 46 9.38 7.98 3.11
C THR A 46 8.27 7.01 3.54
N GLU A 47 8.66 5.77 3.81
CA GLU A 47 7.70 4.77 4.29
C GLU A 47 7.02 5.23 5.57
N GLU A 48 7.78 5.81 6.47
CA GLU A 48 7.24 6.30 7.75
C GLU A 48 6.19 7.39 7.51
N GLU A 49 6.50 8.33 6.62
CA GLU A 49 5.56 9.41 6.30
C GLU A 49 4.28 8.86 5.68
N ILE A 50 4.42 7.89 4.77
CA ILE A 50 3.26 7.28 4.13
C ILE A 50 2.40 6.58 5.16
N ARG A 51 3.02 5.77 6.02
CA ARG A 51 2.30 5.01 7.06
C ARG A 51 1.51 5.94 7.98
N GLU A 52 2.11 7.05 8.35
CA GLU A 52 1.44 8.02 9.22
C GLU A 52 0.27 8.68 8.52
N ARG A 53 0.44 9.03 7.26
CA ARG A 53 -0.57 9.81 6.53
C ARG A 53 -1.74 8.98 6.07
N VAL A 54 -1.55 7.69 5.76
CA VAL A 54 -2.66 6.86 5.28
C VAL A 54 -3.72 6.64 6.35
N ILE A 55 -3.34 6.69 7.62
CA ILE A 55 -4.28 6.39 8.72
C ILE A 55 -5.52 7.27 8.65
N ALA A 56 -5.35 8.55 8.31
CA ALA A 56 -6.48 9.48 8.23
C ALA A 56 -7.48 9.11 7.13
N HIS A 57 -7.08 8.23 6.21
CA HIS A 57 -7.90 7.87 5.06
C HIS A 57 -8.35 6.41 5.09
N LEU A 58 -8.10 5.71 6.20
CA LEU A 58 -8.48 4.30 6.31
C LEU A 58 -9.81 4.17 7.04
N PRO A 59 -10.72 3.29 6.55
CA PRO A 59 -11.97 3.05 7.27
C PRO A 59 -11.72 2.41 8.62
N GLU A 60 -12.33 2.98 9.65
CA GLU A 60 -12.13 2.50 11.02
C GLU A 60 -12.55 1.04 11.17
N ARG A 61 -13.63 0.63 10.50
CA ARG A 61 -14.13 -0.74 10.62
C ARG A 61 -13.17 -1.78 10.07
N LEU A 62 -12.31 -1.39 9.13
CA LEU A 62 -11.33 -2.32 8.55
C LEU A 62 -9.97 -2.21 9.24
N PHE A 63 -9.64 -1.03 9.73
CA PHE A 63 -8.35 -0.76 10.37
C PHE A 63 -8.60 -0.06 11.72
N PRO A 64 -9.21 -0.77 12.68
CA PRO A 64 -9.54 -0.11 13.95
C PRO A 64 -8.31 0.48 14.60
N ARG A 65 -8.33 1.77 14.84
CA ARG A 65 -7.22 2.53 15.43
C ARG A 65 -5.93 2.38 14.64
N GLY A 66 -6.05 2.18 13.33
CA GLY A 66 -4.88 1.98 12.47
C GLY A 66 -4.24 0.62 12.60
N ALA A 67 -4.93 -0.36 13.19
CA ALA A 67 -4.38 -1.70 13.37
C ALA A 67 -4.01 -2.30 12.02
N LYS A 68 -2.83 -2.94 11.97
CA LYS A 68 -2.31 -3.60 10.79
C LYS A 68 -1.94 -2.65 9.65
N ALA A 69 -2.04 -1.33 9.88
CA ALA A 69 -1.73 -0.36 8.82
C ALA A 69 -0.28 -0.48 8.36
N GLY A 70 0.64 -0.77 9.27
CA GLY A 70 2.05 -0.91 8.90
C GLY A 70 2.27 -2.05 7.90
N TRP A 71 1.72 -3.22 8.19
CA TRP A 71 1.85 -4.37 7.30
C TRP A 71 1.21 -4.08 5.94
N TRP A 72 -0.01 -3.51 5.97
CA TRP A 72 -0.74 -3.25 4.74
C TRP A 72 -0.10 -2.16 3.89
N THR A 73 0.48 -1.13 4.53
CA THR A 73 1.22 -0.10 3.81
C THR A 73 2.36 -0.73 3.02
N LYS A 74 3.12 -1.62 3.68
CA LYS A 74 4.25 -2.28 3.03
C LYS A 74 3.79 -3.21 1.91
N ALA A 75 2.76 -4.00 2.17
CA ALA A 75 2.26 -4.95 1.17
C ALA A 75 1.77 -4.24 -0.09
N VAL A 76 1.01 -3.15 0.08
CA VAL A 76 0.50 -2.39 -1.06
C VAL A 76 1.64 -1.68 -1.80
N GLN A 77 2.61 -1.14 -1.08
CA GLN A 77 3.76 -0.50 -1.70
C GLN A 77 4.50 -1.47 -2.63
N LEU A 78 4.76 -2.68 -2.15
CA LEU A 78 5.49 -3.68 -2.94
C LEU A 78 4.69 -4.10 -4.17
N ASP A 79 3.38 -4.22 -4.04
CA ASP A 79 2.50 -4.57 -5.13
C ASP A 79 2.45 -3.45 -6.19
N LEU A 80 2.26 -2.21 -5.74
CA LEU A 80 2.15 -1.09 -6.67
C LEU A 80 3.46 -0.79 -7.38
N GLU A 81 4.60 -1.01 -6.71
CA GLU A 81 5.88 -0.91 -7.39
C GLU A 81 6.01 -1.96 -8.47
N ALA A 82 5.63 -3.21 -8.17
CA ALA A 82 5.70 -4.29 -9.14
C ALA A 82 4.83 -3.99 -10.36
N LYS A 83 3.71 -3.31 -10.16
CA LYS A 83 2.78 -2.96 -11.23
C LYS A 83 3.11 -1.66 -11.94
N GLY A 84 4.17 -0.96 -11.50
CA GLY A 84 4.57 0.29 -12.13
C GLY A 84 3.68 1.48 -11.81
N VAL A 85 2.83 1.37 -10.79
CA VAL A 85 1.95 2.46 -10.37
C VAL A 85 2.69 3.45 -9.48
N VAL A 86 3.66 2.95 -8.74
CA VAL A 86 4.45 3.73 -7.79
C VAL A 86 5.93 3.57 -8.12
N ALA A 87 6.68 4.63 -7.99
CA ALA A 87 8.11 4.64 -8.27
C ALA A 87 8.89 4.88 -6.99
N ARG A 88 9.98 4.14 -6.85
CA ARG A 88 10.92 4.29 -5.73
C ARG A 88 12.03 5.24 -6.12
N GLU A 89 12.33 6.19 -5.23
CA GLU A 89 13.48 7.08 -5.38
C GLU A 89 14.62 6.58 -4.52
N LYS A 90 15.83 6.65 -5.06
CA LYS A 90 17.02 6.15 -4.35
C LYS A 90 17.55 7.22 -3.41
N THR A 91 16.73 7.64 -2.48
CA THR A 91 17.11 8.58 -1.44
C THR A 91 17.50 7.82 -0.17
N ARG A 92 17.92 8.54 0.86
CA ARG A 92 18.23 7.95 2.16
C ARG A 92 17.52 8.76 3.23
N PRO A 93 16.46 8.22 3.84
CA PRO A 93 15.84 6.92 3.55
C PRO A 93 15.14 6.92 2.20
N LEU A 94 14.79 5.73 1.72
CA LEU A 94 14.08 5.58 0.45
C LEU A 94 12.76 6.34 0.47
N ARG A 95 12.35 6.83 -0.70
CA ARG A 95 11.10 7.55 -0.85
C ARG A 95 10.31 7.01 -2.04
N TRP A 96 9.02 7.26 -2.02
CA TRP A 96 8.12 6.78 -3.07
C TRP A 96 7.23 7.91 -3.55
N ARG A 97 6.84 7.83 -4.81
CA ARG A 97 5.93 8.77 -5.46
C ARG A 97 5.10 8.03 -6.49
N LYS A 98 4.04 8.67 -6.98
CA LYS A 98 3.30 8.12 -8.10
C LYS A 98 4.21 8.09 -9.33
N ALA A 99 4.12 7.01 -10.08
CA ALA A 99 4.92 6.87 -11.29
C ALA A 99 4.42 7.79 -12.40
#